data_71f06eb457d3462d1138cdbb5148c978
#
_entry.id   71f06eb457d3462d1138cdbb5148c978
#
_cell.length_a   1.000
_cell.length_b   1.000
_cell.length_c   1.000
_cell.angle_alpha   90.00
_cell.angle_beta   90.00
_cell.angle_gamma   90.00
#
_symmetry.space_group_name_H-M   'P 1'
#
loop_
_entity.id
_entity.type
_entity.pdbx_description
1 polymer ?
#
loop_
_entity_poly.entity_id
_entity_poly.type
_entity_poly.pdbx_seq_one_letter_code
_entity_poly.pdbx_strand_id
1 'polypeptide(L)'
;ITRGYYKKPDETAAAIDKDGWLRTGDLGRIDEKGYIEFLGRSKEIYKVSGENVSQKEVEEVISRHPAVSQVYVVGVPDPLTTETGAAFIELKPGATCPRREIIQWCQEHLAKFKVPRHVWFVEPGSWPMTGTGKIQKFRLEEMAREKLRQSPSPASSEEEESA
;
A
#
# COMPACT_ATOMS: atom_id res chain seq x y z
N ILE A 1 2.73 -20.97 22.08
CA ILE A 1 1.98 -21.20 20.83
C ILE A 1 0.52 -21.26 21.22
N THR A 2 -0.36 -20.54 20.50
CA THR A 2 -1.81 -20.51 20.76
C THR A 2 -2.46 -21.85 20.37
N ARG A 3 -3.56 -22.20 21.05
CA ARG A 3 -4.41 -23.35 20.66
C ARG A 3 -5.46 -22.95 19.62
N GLY A 4 -5.63 -21.65 19.35
CA GLY A 4 -6.60 -21.12 18.40
C GLY A 4 -7.28 -19.84 18.90
N TYR A 5 -8.25 -19.35 18.13
CA TYR A 5 -9.06 -18.20 18.47
C TYR A 5 -10.23 -18.60 19.38
N TYR A 6 -10.43 -17.83 20.45
CA TYR A 6 -11.47 -18.12 21.44
C TYR A 6 -12.86 -18.09 20.81
N LYS A 7 -13.59 -19.21 20.94
CA LYS A 7 -14.94 -19.44 20.39
C LYS A 7 -15.06 -19.22 18.86
N LYS A 8 -13.95 -19.42 18.11
CA LYS A 8 -13.91 -19.24 16.65
C LYS A 8 -13.22 -20.44 15.98
N PRO A 9 -13.89 -21.59 15.92
CA PRO A 9 -13.30 -22.80 15.38
C PRO A 9 -12.96 -22.69 13.89
N ASP A 10 -13.81 -22.03 13.08
CA ASP A 10 -13.59 -21.88 11.64
C ASP A 10 -12.39 -20.98 11.35
N GLU A 11 -12.25 -19.85 12.08
CA GLU A 11 -11.07 -18.97 11.97
C GLU A 11 -9.81 -19.70 12.44
N THR A 12 -9.92 -20.56 13.46
CA THR A 12 -8.80 -21.36 13.93
C THR A 12 -8.36 -22.37 12.88
N ALA A 13 -9.29 -23.10 12.26
CA ALA A 13 -9.00 -24.07 11.21
C ALA A 13 -8.42 -23.40 9.95
N ALA A 14 -8.83 -22.18 9.65
CA ALA A 14 -8.26 -21.41 8.54
C ALA A 14 -6.82 -20.93 8.82
N ALA A 15 -6.50 -20.64 10.08
CA ALA A 15 -5.19 -20.11 10.48
C ALA A 15 -4.17 -21.19 10.86
N ILE A 16 -4.63 -22.31 11.45
CA ILE A 16 -3.77 -23.41 11.90
C ILE A 16 -4.17 -24.65 11.13
N ASP A 17 -3.25 -25.22 10.38
CA ASP A 17 -3.53 -26.44 9.62
C ASP A 17 -3.53 -27.69 10.52
N LYS A 18 -3.89 -28.84 9.90
CA LYS A 18 -3.99 -30.15 10.59
C LYS A 18 -2.67 -30.62 11.21
N ASP A 19 -1.54 -30.13 10.72
CA ASP A 19 -0.20 -30.48 11.20
C ASP A 19 0.30 -29.47 12.27
N GLY A 20 -0.52 -28.49 12.65
CA GLY A 20 -0.24 -27.52 13.70
C GLY A 20 0.55 -26.30 13.23
N TRP A 21 0.73 -26.10 11.91
CA TRP A 21 1.39 -24.93 11.36
C TRP A 21 0.47 -23.72 11.32
N LEU A 22 0.95 -22.59 11.86
CA LEU A 22 0.24 -21.31 11.81
C LEU A 22 0.55 -20.59 10.51
N ARG A 23 -0.48 -20.29 9.73
CA ARG A 23 -0.40 -19.41 8.56
C ARG A 23 -0.43 -17.96 9.03
N THR A 24 0.72 -17.34 9.12
CA THR A 24 0.86 -15.96 9.59
C THR A 24 0.27 -14.93 8.61
N GLY A 25 0.20 -15.29 7.33
CA GLY A 25 -0.13 -14.38 6.23
C GLY A 25 1.04 -13.50 5.83
N ASP A 26 2.22 -13.72 6.41
CA ASP A 26 3.44 -13.02 6.06
C ASP A 26 4.14 -13.74 4.91
N LEU A 27 4.82 -12.97 4.05
CA LEU A 27 5.66 -13.45 2.98
C LEU A 27 7.12 -13.19 3.33
N GLY A 28 7.95 -14.19 3.11
CA GLY A 28 9.37 -14.10 3.36
C GLY A 28 10.18 -14.82 2.28
N ARG A 29 11.44 -14.49 2.20
CA ARG A 29 12.44 -15.17 1.38
C ARG A 29 13.55 -15.66 2.30
N ILE A 30 14.04 -16.88 2.05
CA ILE A 30 15.22 -17.41 2.72
C ILE A 30 16.41 -17.17 1.81
N ASP A 31 17.46 -16.51 2.31
CA ASP A 31 18.69 -16.31 1.59
C ASP A 31 19.58 -17.57 1.62
N GLU A 32 20.70 -17.54 0.89
CA GLU A 32 21.65 -18.66 0.81
C GLU A 32 22.30 -19.00 2.16
N LYS A 33 22.26 -18.08 3.13
CA LYS A 33 22.80 -18.26 4.48
C LYS A 33 21.74 -18.72 5.48
N GLY A 34 20.48 -18.89 5.04
CA GLY A 34 19.38 -19.35 5.87
C GLY A 34 18.68 -18.22 6.66
N TYR A 35 18.99 -16.95 6.40
CA TYR A 35 18.24 -15.83 7.01
C TYR A 35 16.90 -15.61 6.30
N ILE A 36 15.89 -15.28 7.10
CA ILE A 36 14.56 -14.96 6.60
C ILE A 36 14.46 -13.44 6.40
N GLU A 37 14.27 -13.04 5.15
CA GLU A 37 13.93 -11.66 4.79
C GLU A 37 12.41 -11.53 4.73
N PHE A 38 11.84 -10.60 5.49
CA PHE A 38 10.41 -10.30 5.48
C PHE A 38 10.07 -9.41 4.29
N LEU A 39 9.22 -9.90 3.38
CA LEU A 39 8.82 -9.18 2.16
C LEU A 39 7.50 -8.42 2.28
N GLY A 40 6.71 -8.69 3.33
CA GLY A 40 5.42 -8.06 3.56
C GLY A 40 4.33 -9.08 3.91
N ARG A 41 3.07 -8.65 3.87
CA ARG A 41 1.91 -9.52 4.06
C ARG A 41 1.29 -9.90 2.73
N SER A 42 0.79 -11.13 2.62
CA SER A 42 0.12 -11.60 1.40
C SER A 42 -1.09 -10.74 1.00
N LYS A 43 -1.79 -10.15 1.98
CA LYS A 43 -2.90 -9.21 1.77
C LYS A 43 -2.45 -7.78 1.42
N GLU A 44 -1.16 -7.48 1.55
CA GLU A 44 -0.57 -6.17 1.23
C GLU A 44 0.22 -6.21 -0.08
N ILE A 45 -0.08 -7.19 -0.93
CA ILE A 45 0.42 -7.30 -2.29
C ILE A 45 -0.74 -7.08 -3.25
N TYR A 46 -0.51 -6.24 -4.25
CA TYR A 46 -1.41 -6.05 -5.39
C TYR A 46 -0.74 -6.48 -6.70
N LYS A 47 -1.54 -6.76 -7.73
CA LYS A 47 -1.04 -7.29 -9.00
C LYS A 47 -1.14 -6.27 -10.11
N VAL A 48 0.00 -5.88 -10.66
CA VAL A 48 0.09 -4.98 -11.81
C VAL A 48 0.50 -5.79 -13.02
N SER A 49 -0.39 -5.98 -13.99
CA SER A 49 -0.14 -6.76 -15.21
C SER A 49 0.44 -8.16 -14.95
N GLY A 50 -0.01 -8.81 -13.87
CA GLY A 50 0.46 -10.14 -13.46
C GLY A 50 1.65 -10.14 -12.49
N GLU A 51 2.35 -9.04 -12.34
CA GLU A 51 3.47 -8.89 -11.42
C GLU A 51 3.00 -8.55 -9.99
N ASN A 52 3.60 -9.18 -8.99
CA ASN A 52 3.31 -8.90 -7.60
C ASN A 52 4.06 -7.64 -7.12
N VAL A 53 3.33 -6.69 -6.54
CA VAL A 53 3.91 -5.46 -5.98
C VAL A 53 3.62 -5.39 -4.50
N SER A 54 4.67 -5.29 -3.69
CA SER A 54 4.55 -5.08 -2.25
C SER A 54 4.22 -3.61 -1.96
N GLN A 55 3.10 -3.38 -1.25
CA GLN A 55 2.74 -2.05 -0.76
C GLN A 55 3.88 -1.46 0.08
N LYS A 56 4.50 -2.28 0.93
CA LYS A 56 5.59 -1.89 1.82
C LYS A 56 6.84 -1.42 1.05
N GLU A 57 7.22 -2.10 -0.03
CA GLU A 57 8.36 -1.69 -0.87
C GLU A 57 8.15 -0.29 -1.45
N VAL A 58 6.95 -0.02 -1.94
CA VAL A 58 6.60 1.31 -2.49
C VAL A 58 6.56 2.36 -1.38
N GLU A 59 5.97 2.03 -0.21
CA GLU A 59 5.96 2.90 0.97
C GLU A 59 7.37 3.26 1.43
N GLU A 60 8.29 2.30 1.48
CA GLU A 60 9.68 2.53 1.88
C GLU A 60 10.41 3.49 0.93
N VAL A 61 10.19 3.37 -0.37
CA VAL A 61 10.78 4.29 -1.35
C VAL A 61 10.23 5.70 -1.19
N ILE A 62 8.91 5.84 -1.09
CA ILE A 62 8.26 7.16 -0.95
C ILE A 62 8.65 7.80 0.40
N SER A 63 8.76 7.04 1.48
CA SER A 63 9.11 7.56 2.80
C SER A 63 10.51 8.18 2.88
N ARG A 64 11.41 7.82 1.94
CA ARG A 64 12.74 8.43 1.84
C ARG A 64 12.73 9.82 1.19
N HIS A 65 11.62 10.22 0.59
CA HIS A 65 11.48 11.54 0.00
C HIS A 65 11.52 12.63 1.08
N PRO A 66 12.33 13.72 0.91
CA PRO A 66 12.55 14.72 1.96
C PRO A 66 11.30 15.42 2.49
N ALA A 67 10.30 15.63 1.62
CA ALA A 67 9.05 16.29 1.98
C ALA A 67 8.03 15.38 2.67
N VAL A 68 8.22 14.05 2.67
CA VAL A 68 7.23 13.09 3.17
C VAL A 68 7.39 12.89 4.68
N SER A 69 6.29 13.00 5.42
CA SER A 69 6.17 12.67 6.84
C SER A 69 5.71 11.23 7.01
N GLN A 70 4.63 10.86 6.30
CA GLN A 70 4.02 9.54 6.41
C GLN A 70 3.41 9.13 5.08
N VAL A 71 3.44 7.83 4.76
CA VAL A 71 2.89 7.28 3.52
C VAL A 71 2.29 5.92 3.76
N TYR A 72 1.15 5.66 3.11
CA TYR A 72 0.56 4.34 2.98
C TYR A 72 0.12 4.11 1.55
N VAL A 73 0.39 2.91 1.04
CA VAL A 73 0.04 2.49 -0.31
C VAL A 73 -0.98 1.37 -0.23
N VAL A 74 -1.97 1.42 -1.11
CA VAL A 74 -2.97 0.36 -1.28
C VAL A 74 -3.10 0.00 -2.76
N GLY A 75 -3.48 -1.25 -3.04
CA GLY A 75 -3.84 -1.66 -4.39
C GLY A 75 -5.28 -1.24 -4.70
N VAL A 76 -5.50 -0.71 -5.90
CA VAL A 76 -6.84 -0.38 -6.39
C VAL A 76 -7.06 -0.97 -7.77
N PRO A 77 -8.30 -1.32 -8.14
CA PRO A 77 -8.60 -1.82 -9.48
C PRO A 77 -8.20 -0.81 -10.56
N ASP A 78 -7.62 -1.32 -11.63
CA ASP A 78 -7.22 -0.55 -12.81
C ASP A 78 -7.61 -1.30 -14.09
N PRO A 79 -8.29 -0.65 -15.06
CA PRO A 79 -8.79 -1.31 -16.27
C PRO A 79 -7.68 -1.87 -17.16
N LEU A 80 -6.47 -1.31 -17.12
CA LEU A 80 -5.37 -1.66 -18.01
C LEU A 80 -4.44 -2.70 -17.39
N THR A 81 -4.25 -2.64 -16.07
CA THR A 81 -3.22 -3.44 -15.37
C THR A 81 -3.77 -4.39 -14.32
N THR A 82 -5.08 -4.56 -14.26
CA THR A 82 -5.85 -5.28 -13.24
C THR A 82 -5.89 -4.49 -11.92
N GLU A 83 -4.75 -4.14 -11.37
CA GLU A 83 -4.61 -3.26 -10.21
C GLU A 83 -3.46 -2.28 -10.44
N THR A 84 -3.47 -1.20 -9.67
CA THR A 84 -2.36 -0.24 -9.59
C THR A 84 -2.20 0.27 -8.17
N GLY A 85 -1.04 0.86 -7.86
CA GLY A 85 -0.78 1.50 -6.58
C GLY A 85 -1.49 2.84 -6.44
N ALA A 86 -2.05 3.07 -5.25
CA ALA A 86 -2.59 4.34 -4.79
C ALA A 86 -1.87 4.75 -3.50
N ALA A 87 -1.10 5.83 -3.55
CA ALA A 87 -0.33 6.34 -2.43
C ALA A 87 -1.08 7.47 -1.73
N PHE A 88 -1.27 7.35 -0.41
CA PHE A 88 -1.72 8.40 0.48
C PHE A 88 -0.52 8.95 1.23
N ILE A 89 -0.29 10.26 1.17
CA ILE A 89 0.94 10.88 1.65
C ILE A 89 0.60 12.07 2.54
N GLU A 90 1.16 12.07 3.74
CA GLU A 90 1.23 13.24 4.60
C GLU A 90 2.58 13.92 4.41
N LEU A 91 2.58 15.22 4.14
CA LEU A 91 3.80 16.01 4.02
C LEU A 91 4.27 16.50 5.39
N LYS A 92 5.55 16.74 5.52
CA LYS A 92 6.12 17.39 6.71
C LYS A 92 5.56 18.80 6.88
N PRO A 93 5.46 19.31 8.11
CA PRO A 93 5.00 20.67 8.37
C PRO A 93 5.79 21.72 7.52
N GLY A 94 5.05 22.54 6.77
CA GLY A 94 5.62 23.56 5.91
C GLY A 94 6.24 23.08 4.59
N ALA A 95 6.24 21.77 4.33
CA ALA A 95 6.69 21.23 3.05
C ALA A 95 5.57 21.35 2.00
N THR A 96 5.96 21.66 0.78
CA THR A 96 5.12 21.57 -0.41
C THR A 96 5.77 20.62 -1.40
N CYS A 97 4.98 19.75 -2.00
CA CYS A 97 5.47 18.76 -2.95
C CYS A 97 4.35 18.48 -3.96
N PRO A 98 4.53 18.77 -5.24
CA PRO A 98 3.55 18.44 -6.24
C PRO A 98 3.52 16.92 -6.49
N ARG A 99 2.34 16.40 -6.89
CA ARG A 99 2.14 14.97 -7.18
C ARG A 99 3.19 14.41 -8.16
N ARG A 100 3.54 15.19 -9.19
CA ARG A 100 4.51 14.81 -10.22
C ARG A 100 5.90 14.52 -9.64
N GLU A 101 6.31 15.23 -8.60
CA GLU A 101 7.61 15.04 -7.94
C GLU A 101 7.69 13.69 -7.23
N ILE A 102 6.62 13.28 -6.56
CA ILE A 102 6.53 11.95 -5.95
C ILE A 102 6.57 10.83 -7.02
N ILE A 103 5.85 11.03 -8.12
CA ILE A 103 5.86 10.06 -9.23
C ILE A 103 7.24 9.95 -9.84
N GLN A 104 7.93 11.07 -10.10
CA GLN A 104 9.29 11.08 -10.61
C GLN A 104 10.26 10.39 -9.64
N TRP A 105 10.17 10.70 -8.35
CA TRP A 105 10.94 10.01 -7.31
C TRP A 105 10.76 8.49 -7.36
N CYS A 106 9.53 8.03 -7.49
CA CYS A 106 9.25 6.61 -7.63
C CYS A 106 9.83 6.02 -8.92
N GLN A 107 9.78 6.74 -10.04
CA GLN A 107 10.34 6.30 -11.33
C GLN A 107 11.86 6.12 -11.29
N GLU A 108 12.55 6.91 -10.48
CA GLU A 108 14.00 6.84 -10.31
C GLU A 108 14.44 5.68 -9.40
N HIS A 109 13.55 5.19 -8.53
CA HIS A 109 13.91 4.23 -7.47
C HIS A 109 13.15 2.89 -7.55
N LEU A 110 12.12 2.78 -8.39
CA LEU A 110 11.30 1.59 -8.55
C LEU A 110 11.25 1.13 -9.99
N ALA A 111 10.99 -0.16 -10.18
CA ALA A 111 10.62 -0.67 -11.50
C ALA A 111 9.32 -0.01 -11.97
N LYS A 112 9.20 0.26 -13.29
CA LYS A 112 8.09 1.02 -13.88
C LYS A 112 6.70 0.54 -13.47
N PHE A 113 6.49 -0.77 -13.37
CA PHE A 113 5.20 -1.35 -13.00
C PHE A 113 4.85 -1.16 -11.50
N LYS A 114 5.83 -0.83 -10.63
CA LYS A 114 5.64 -0.57 -9.20
C LYS A 114 5.29 0.89 -8.90
N VAL A 115 5.49 1.79 -9.85
CA VAL A 115 5.20 3.22 -9.67
C VAL A 115 3.69 3.41 -9.48
N PRO A 116 3.24 4.04 -8.36
CA PRO A 116 1.82 4.26 -8.14
C PRO A 116 1.26 5.27 -9.16
N ARG A 117 0.08 4.96 -9.71
CA ARG A 117 -0.60 5.88 -10.64
C ARG A 117 -1.35 6.99 -9.92
N HIS A 118 -1.77 6.72 -8.68
CA HIS A 118 -2.55 7.66 -7.89
C HIS A 118 -1.75 8.11 -6.68
N VAL A 119 -1.68 9.42 -6.50
CA VAL A 119 -1.05 10.04 -5.33
C VAL A 119 -2.04 11.06 -4.77
N TRP A 120 -2.39 10.91 -3.50
CA TRP A 120 -3.24 11.86 -2.78
C TRP A 120 -2.55 12.33 -1.51
N PHE A 121 -2.59 13.63 -1.28
CA PHE A 121 -2.11 14.20 -0.04
C PHE A 121 -3.21 14.13 1.02
N VAL A 122 -2.79 13.85 2.24
CA VAL A 122 -3.65 13.66 3.42
C VAL A 122 -3.31 14.73 4.44
N GLU A 123 -4.33 15.36 5.00
CA GLU A 123 -4.15 16.34 6.06
C GLU A 123 -3.61 15.66 7.34
N PRO A 124 -2.68 16.32 8.07
CA PRO A 124 -2.16 15.79 9.32
C PRO A 124 -3.28 15.42 10.30
N GLY A 125 -3.19 14.21 10.85
CA GLY A 125 -4.17 13.73 11.82
C GLY A 125 -5.49 13.19 11.26
N SER A 126 -5.70 13.19 9.93
CA SER A 126 -6.91 12.66 9.29
C SER A 126 -6.80 11.17 8.91
N TRP A 127 -5.76 10.49 9.33
CA TRP A 127 -5.57 9.08 9.06
C TRP A 127 -6.64 8.19 9.68
N PRO A 128 -7.21 7.22 8.93
CA PRO A 128 -8.12 6.25 9.51
C PRO A 128 -7.36 5.27 10.39
N MET A 129 -7.47 5.45 11.70
CA MET A 129 -6.76 4.64 12.70
C MET A 129 -7.73 3.81 13.55
N THR A 130 -7.22 2.70 14.07
CA THR A 130 -7.88 1.98 15.18
C THR A 130 -7.70 2.75 16.49
N GLY A 131 -8.48 2.41 17.53
CA GLY A 131 -8.27 2.97 18.87
C GLY A 131 -6.87 2.71 19.47
N THR A 132 -6.10 1.79 18.89
CA THR A 132 -4.70 1.48 19.26
C THR A 132 -3.67 2.17 18.38
N GLY A 133 -4.07 3.12 17.53
CA GLY A 133 -3.18 3.91 16.67
C GLY A 133 -2.65 3.18 15.41
N LYS A 134 -3.23 2.03 15.04
CA LYS A 134 -2.85 1.34 13.81
C LYS A 134 -3.68 1.83 12.63
N ILE A 135 -3.04 2.05 11.49
CA ILE A 135 -3.71 2.42 10.23
C ILE A 135 -4.64 1.31 9.76
N GLN A 136 -5.84 1.70 9.37
CA GLN A 136 -6.85 0.83 8.77
C GLN A 136 -6.73 0.87 7.25
N LYS A 137 -5.81 0.10 6.66
CA LYS A 137 -5.56 0.08 5.21
C LYS A 137 -6.83 -0.21 4.40
N PHE A 138 -7.74 -1.03 4.90
CA PHE A 138 -9.02 -1.30 4.22
C PHE A 138 -9.85 -0.02 4.00
N ARG A 139 -9.81 0.93 4.95
CA ARG A 139 -10.47 2.23 4.78
C ARG A 139 -9.76 3.11 3.74
N LEU A 140 -8.44 3.03 3.65
CA LEU A 140 -7.71 3.72 2.58
C LEU A 140 -8.09 3.16 1.20
N GLU A 141 -8.30 1.84 1.10
CA GLU A 141 -8.80 1.22 -0.14
C GLU A 141 -10.21 1.71 -0.49
N GLU A 142 -11.11 1.82 0.48
CA GLU A 142 -12.46 2.37 0.29
C GLU A 142 -12.39 3.83 -0.18
N MET A 143 -11.60 4.67 0.50
CA MET A 143 -11.37 6.07 0.12
C MET A 143 -10.79 6.20 -1.28
N ALA A 144 -9.82 5.36 -1.64
CA ALA A 144 -9.23 5.34 -2.97
C ALA A 144 -10.27 5.00 -4.05
N ARG A 145 -11.07 3.96 -3.83
CA ARG A 145 -12.15 3.57 -4.75
C ARG A 145 -13.19 4.68 -4.92
N GLU A 146 -13.52 5.39 -3.85
CA GLU A 146 -14.46 6.52 -3.90
C GLU A 146 -13.88 7.68 -4.70
N LYS A 147 -12.63 8.08 -4.44
CA LYS A 147 -11.92 9.12 -5.21
C LYS A 147 -11.86 8.78 -6.70
N LEU A 148 -11.62 7.52 -7.04
CA LEU A 148 -11.58 7.06 -8.44
C LEU A 148 -12.97 7.09 -9.12
N ARG A 149 -14.05 6.88 -8.38
CA ARG A 149 -15.42 7.02 -8.92
C ARG A 149 -15.81 8.47 -9.18
N GLN A 150 -15.30 9.40 -8.38
CA GLN A 150 -15.59 10.83 -8.48
C GLN A 150 -14.74 11.55 -9.53
N SER A 151 -13.57 10.99 -9.90
CA SER A 151 -12.70 11.55 -10.94
C SER A 151 -12.89 10.75 -12.23
N PRO A 152 -13.47 11.31 -13.30
CA PRO A 152 -13.46 10.66 -14.60
C PRO A 152 -12.05 10.61 -15.14
N SER A 153 -11.52 9.41 -15.31
CA SER A 153 -10.30 9.01 -16.05
C SER A 153 -9.05 9.92 -15.96
N PRO A 154 -7.86 9.39 -15.69
CA PRO A 154 -6.60 10.16 -15.57
C PRO A 154 -6.12 10.85 -16.85
N ALA A 155 -6.88 10.81 -17.92
CA ALA A 155 -6.54 11.44 -19.22
C ALA A 155 -6.87 12.93 -19.32
N SER A 156 -7.55 13.54 -18.32
CA SER A 156 -8.02 14.92 -18.40
C SER A 156 -7.47 15.91 -17.35
N SER A 157 -6.49 15.53 -16.56
CA SER A 157 -5.94 16.36 -15.48
C SER A 157 -4.58 17.01 -15.78
N GLU A 158 -4.14 17.04 -17.04
CA GLU A 158 -2.91 17.75 -17.42
C GLU A 158 -3.11 19.23 -17.76
N GLU A 159 -4.36 19.75 -17.78
CA GLU A 159 -4.66 21.11 -18.24
C GLU A 159 -5.05 22.12 -17.14
N GLU A 160 -5.19 21.75 -15.87
CA GLU A 160 -5.66 22.69 -14.83
C GLU A 160 -4.57 23.30 -13.93
N GLU A 161 -3.28 23.08 -14.16
CA GLU A 161 -2.20 23.68 -13.33
C GLU A 161 -1.31 24.65 -14.13
N SER A 162 -1.89 25.36 -15.10
CA SER A 162 -1.21 26.43 -15.86
C SER A 162 -2.07 27.71 -15.94
N ALA A 163 -2.48 28.24 -14.78
CA ALA A 163 -3.04 29.58 -14.68
C ALA A 163 -2.62 30.22 -13.34
#